data_55cde94ef335e86977f0d817f2bd1291
#
_entry.id   55cde94ef335e86977f0d817f2bd1291
#
_cell.length_a   1.000
_cell.length_b   1.000
_cell.length_c   1.000
_cell.angle_alpha   90.00
_cell.angle_beta   90.00
_cell.angle_gamma   90.00
#
_symmetry.space_group_name_H-M   'P 1'
#
loop_
_entity.id
_entity.type
_entity.pdbx_description
1 polymer ?
#
loop_
_entity_poly.entity_id
_entity_poly.type
_entity_poly.pdbx_seq_one_letter_code
_entity_poly.pdbx_strand_id
1 'polypeptide(L)'
;DDIDPGEYGLDFIIKSGRALVWVAFKGSLNRIVDSSIAQPSTQDNLRQFRQMMIDWRVDSGRVLDYFEDRQDFANDKFHYMGMSYAAVYMPIVLLSEKRYKSAVFLSGGFSPYAPPHSDGIFYLNRVDTPTLMLNGEQDFLLPIESQEAMFEGLGVAPKDKRYVLFKAGHWPLPRSKMVNETLSWLNKYEK
;
A
#
# COMPACT_ATOMS: atom_id res chain seq x y z
N ASP A 1 15.07 -16.65 1.21
CA ASP A 1 15.92 -15.57 1.74
C ASP A 1 15.10 -14.83 2.77
N ASP A 2 15.67 -14.63 3.96
CA ASP A 2 15.02 -13.88 5.02
C ASP A 2 15.02 -12.39 4.67
N ILE A 3 13.86 -11.74 4.80
CA ILE A 3 13.73 -10.31 4.58
C ILE A 3 14.09 -9.58 5.88
N ASP A 4 15.14 -8.76 5.85
CA ASP A 4 15.48 -7.91 6.98
C ASP A 4 14.66 -6.60 6.92
N PRO A 5 13.72 -6.38 7.87
CA PRO A 5 12.97 -5.12 7.94
C PRO A 5 13.84 -3.89 8.08
N GLY A 6 15.07 -4.03 8.61
CA GLY A 6 16.04 -2.95 8.76
C GLY A 6 16.57 -2.44 7.43
N GLU A 7 16.77 -3.30 6.45
CA GLU A 7 17.21 -2.90 5.09
C GLU A 7 16.18 -1.99 4.43
N TYR A 8 14.89 -2.20 4.70
CA TYR A 8 13.79 -1.38 4.19
C TYR A 8 13.39 -0.24 5.13
N GLY A 9 14.14 -0.06 6.24
CA GLY A 9 13.85 0.99 7.22
C GLY A 9 12.54 0.82 7.98
N LEU A 10 11.97 -0.39 8.03
CA LEU A 10 10.69 -0.71 8.65
C LEU A 10 10.80 -1.34 10.05
N ASP A 11 12.01 -1.53 10.56
CA ASP A 11 12.31 -2.06 11.89
C ASP A 11 11.62 -1.29 13.04
N PHE A 12 11.28 -0.02 12.80
CA PHE A 12 10.56 0.81 13.77
C PHE A 12 9.16 0.29 14.09
N ILE A 13 8.52 -0.43 13.17
CA ILE A 13 7.21 -1.06 13.41
C ILE A 13 7.35 -2.09 14.54
N ILE A 14 8.33 -2.99 14.44
CA ILE A 14 8.60 -4.01 15.47
C ILE A 14 9.03 -3.35 16.78
N LYS A 15 9.92 -2.35 16.71
CA LYS A 15 10.38 -1.58 17.89
C LYS A 15 9.26 -0.80 18.60
N SER A 16 8.15 -0.55 17.91
CA SER A 16 6.96 0.10 18.50
C SER A 16 6.00 -0.88 19.20
N GLY A 17 6.36 -2.17 19.26
CA GLY A 17 5.54 -3.22 19.89
C GLY A 17 4.50 -3.85 18.95
N ARG A 18 4.61 -3.61 17.64
CA ARG A 18 3.73 -4.17 16.61
C ARG A 18 4.36 -5.37 15.92
N ALA A 19 3.53 -6.28 15.44
CA ALA A 19 3.97 -7.29 14.49
C ALA A 19 4.08 -6.67 13.08
N LEU A 20 5.10 -7.05 12.32
CA LEU A 20 5.25 -6.73 10.91
C LEU A 20 5.10 -8.02 10.10
N VAL A 21 4.14 -8.05 9.21
CA VAL A 21 3.89 -9.17 8.31
C VAL A 21 4.27 -8.76 6.89
N TRP A 22 5.26 -9.43 6.33
CA TRP A 22 5.67 -9.20 4.95
C TRP A 22 5.00 -10.22 4.04
N VAL A 23 4.10 -9.72 3.19
CA VAL A 23 3.33 -10.59 2.29
C VAL A 23 3.99 -10.65 0.92
N ALA A 24 4.41 -11.85 0.50
CA ALA A 24 4.83 -12.09 -0.86
C ALA A 24 3.60 -12.26 -1.76
N PHE A 25 3.05 -11.15 -2.24
CA PHE A 25 1.95 -11.18 -3.20
C PHE A 25 2.37 -11.81 -4.52
N LYS A 26 1.42 -12.38 -5.26
CA LYS A 26 1.67 -12.86 -6.63
C LYS A 26 2.26 -11.75 -7.49
N GLY A 27 3.36 -12.03 -8.17
CA GLY A 27 4.12 -11.04 -8.95
C GLY A 27 5.23 -10.34 -8.18
N SER A 28 5.44 -10.67 -6.89
CA SER A 28 6.51 -10.10 -6.07
C SER A 28 7.42 -11.18 -5.46
N LEU A 29 8.63 -10.80 -5.10
CA LEU A 29 9.64 -11.65 -4.45
C LEU A 29 9.81 -12.99 -5.20
N ASN A 30 9.75 -14.11 -4.47
CA ASN A 30 9.87 -15.46 -5.05
C ASN A 30 8.60 -15.95 -5.79
N ARG A 31 7.54 -15.13 -5.82
CA ARG A 31 6.30 -15.38 -6.60
C ARG A 31 6.26 -14.56 -7.89
N ILE A 32 7.45 -14.18 -8.43
CA ILE A 32 7.56 -13.39 -9.65
C ILE A 32 6.82 -14.08 -10.80
N VAL A 33 6.08 -13.31 -11.55
CA VAL A 33 5.46 -13.66 -12.83
C VAL A 33 6.22 -13.00 -13.97
N ASP A 34 5.86 -13.27 -15.21
CA ASP A 34 6.43 -12.59 -16.37
C ASP A 34 6.34 -11.07 -16.19
N SER A 35 7.46 -10.37 -16.32
CA SER A 35 7.57 -8.92 -16.14
C SER A 35 6.66 -8.11 -17.07
N SER A 36 6.26 -8.69 -18.21
CA SER A 36 5.29 -8.08 -19.13
C SER A 36 3.89 -7.92 -18.53
N ILE A 37 3.58 -8.65 -17.45
CA ILE A 37 2.31 -8.55 -16.74
C ILE A 37 2.23 -7.26 -15.93
N ALA A 38 3.35 -6.79 -15.39
CA ALA A 38 3.39 -5.55 -14.60
C ALA A 38 3.16 -4.28 -15.46
N GLN A 39 3.42 -4.38 -16.75
CA GLN A 39 3.19 -3.31 -17.75
C GLN A 39 2.50 -3.90 -18.98
N PRO A 40 1.23 -4.29 -18.87
CA PRO A 40 0.57 -5.07 -19.90
C PRO A 40 0.32 -4.25 -21.17
N SER A 41 0.85 -4.72 -22.29
CA SER A 41 0.66 -4.15 -23.63
C SER A 41 -0.25 -4.98 -24.54
N THR A 42 -0.58 -6.19 -24.13
CA THR A 42 -1.43 -7.12 -24.89
C THR A 42 -2.72 -7.45 -24.12
N GLN A 43 -3.75 -7.96 -24.81
CA GLN A 43 -5.00 -8.38 -24.17
C GLN A 43 -4.79 -9.53 -23.16
N ASP A 44 -3.84 -10.43 -23.43
CA ASP A 44 -3.54 -11.53 -22.53
C ASP A 44 -2.82 -11.05 -21.28
N ASN A 45 -1.88 -10.11 -21.40
CA ASN A 45 -1.22 -9.48 -20.25
C ASN A 45 -2.22 -8.68 -19.41
N LEU A 46 -3.20 -8.00 -20.02
CA LEU A 46 -4.28 -7.32 -19.30
C LEU A 46 -5.14 -8.29 -18.48
N ARG A 47 -5.46 -9.47 -19.03
CA ARG A 47 -6.17 -10.51 -18.29
C ARG A 47 -5.36 -11.04 -17.10
N GLN A 48 -4.08 -11.29 -17.33
CA GLN A 48 -3.16 -11.77 -16.29
C GLN A 48 -2.95 -10.73 -15.20
N PHE A 49 -2.80 -9.44 -15.56
CA PHE A 49 -2.72 -8.36 -14.60
C PHE A 49 -3.98 -8.27 -13.73
N ARG A 50 -5.15 -8.33 -14.34
CA ARG A 50 -6.44 -8.35 -13.61
C ARG A 50 -6.53 -9.55 -12.68
N GLN A 51 -6.11 -10.74 -13.13
CA GLN A 51 -6.09 -11.93 -12.28
C GLN A 51 -5.12 -11.75 -11.12
N MET A 52 -3.97 -11.14 -11.34
CA MET A 52 -3.00 -10.83 -10.28
C MET A 52 -3.60 -9.91 -9.20
N MET A 53 -4.40 -8.91 -9.58
CA MET A 53 -5.11 -8.05 -8.61
C MET A 53 -6.16 -8.82 -7.80
N ILE A 54 -6.86 -9.75 -8.42
CA ILE A 54 -7.80 -10.66 -7.73
C ILE A 54 -7.03 -11.56 -6.74
N ASP A 55 -5.90 -12.10 -7.16
CA ASP A 55 -5.05 -12.96 -6.32
C ASP A 55 -4.50 -12.16 -5.12
N TRP A 56 -4.14 -10.90 -5.29
CA TRP A 56 -3.72 -10.01 -4.18
C TRP A 56 -4.81 -9.83 -3.13
N ARG A 57 -6.06 -9.67 -3.58
CA ARG A 57 -7.19 -9.62 -2.66
C ARG A 57 -7.32 -10.92 -1.87
N VAL A 58 -7.18 -12.07 -2.54
CA VAL A 58 -7.25 -13.38 -1.89
C VAL A 58 -6.07 -13.58 -0.93
N ASP A 59 -4.85 -13.28 -1.37
CA ASP A 59 -3.65 -13.36 -0.53
C ASP A 59 -3.81 -12.50 0.73
N SER A 60 -4.26 -11.25 0.58
CA SER A 60 -4.52 -10.33 1.70
C SER A 60 -5.55 -10.89 2.67
N GLY A 61 -6.70 -11.37 2.16
CA GLY A 61 -7.73 -11.97 2.97
C GLY A 61 -7.23 -13.18 3.77
N ARG A 62 -6.48 -14.07 3.12
CA ARG A 62 -5.91 -15.27 3.77
C ARG A 62 -4.91 -14.94 4.88
N VAL A 63 -4.09 -13.92 4.68
CA VAL A 63 -3.18 -13.45 5.73
C VAL A 63 -3.98 -12.95 6.94
N LEU A 64 -5.01 -12.18 6.73
CA LEU A 64 -5.85 -11.67 7.83
C LEU A 64 -6.63 -12.79 8.51
N ASP A 65 -7.20 -13.75 7.76
CA ASP A 65 -7.86 -14.94 8.30
C ASP A 65 -6.92 -15.68 9.26
N TYR A 66 -5.66 -15.89 8.86
CA TYR A 66 -4.66 -16.56 9.71
C TYR A 66 -4.41 -15.83 11.02
N PHE A 67 -4.32 -14.49 10.99
CA PHE A 67 -4.05 -13.71 12.21
C PHE A 67 -5.29 -13.48 13.05
N GLU A 68 -6.50 -13.50 12.50
CA GLU A 68 -7.75 -13.46 13.27
C GLU A 68 -7.94 -14.69 14.16
N ASP A 69 -7.49 -15.86 13.68
CA ASP A 69 -7.58 -17.11 14.47
C ASP A 69 -6.51 -17.22 15.56
N ARG A 70 -5.51 -16.33 15.58
CA ARG A 70 -4.41 -16.37 16.55
C ARG A 70 -4.73 -15.54 17.79
N GLN A 71 -4.53 -16.15 18.98
CA GLN A 71 -4.79 -15.50 20.27
C GLN A 71 -3.62 -14.65 20.78
N ASP A 72 -2.44 -14.76 20.19
CA ASP A 72 -1.24 -14.02 20.57
C ASP A 72 -1.08 -12.67 19.83
N PHE A 73 -2.05 -12.31 18.97
CA PHE A 73 -2.13 -11.03 18.28
C PHE A 73 -3.42 -10.29 18.63
N ALA A 74 -3.37 -8.95 18.53
CA ALA A 74 -4.57 -8.12 18.55
C ALA A 74 -5.28 -8.25 17.19
N ASN A 75 -6.20 -9.18 17.09
CA ASN A 75 -6.83 -9.63 15.85
C ASN A 75 -7.87 -8.67 15.25
N ASP A 76 -8.03 -7.49 15.82
CA ASP A 76 -8.89 -6.41 15.34
C ASP A 76 -8.12 -5.14 14.95
N LYS A 77 -6.77 -5.17 14.91
CA LYS A 77 -5.89 -4.00 14.71
C LYS A 77 -4.97 -4.18 13.51
N PHE A 78 -5.55 -4.54 12.39
CA PHE A 78 -4.80 -4.68 11.15
C PHE A 78 -4.61 -3.34 10.44
N HIS A 79 -3.38 -3.07 10.03
CA HIS A 79 -3.02 -1.91 9.22
C HIS A 79 -2.28 -2.35 7.98
N TYR A 80 -2.51 -1.67 6.87
CA TYR A 80 -1.77 -1.88 5.64
C TYR A 80 -0.63 -0.88 5.51
N MET A 81 0.54 -1.33 5.07
CA MET A 81 1.61 -0.45 4.62
C MET A 81 2.13 -0.95 3.28
N GLY A 82 2.17 -0.07 2.29
CA GLY A 82 2.70 -0.37 0.97
C GLY A 82 3.61 0.72 0.45
N MET A 83 4.64 0.34 -0.33
CA MET A 83 5.54 1.28 -0.96
C MET A 83 5.48 1.13 -2.48
N SER A 84 5.56 2.28 -3.19
CA SER A 84 5.66 2.32 -4.65
C SER A 84 4.57 1.46 -5.30
N TYR A 85 4.91 0.41 -6.01
CA TYR A 85 3.98 -0.49 -6.68
C TYR A 85 2.84 -0.98 -5.76
N ALA A 86 3.16 -1.34 -4.52
CA ALA A 86 2.17 -1.76 -3.54
C ALA A 86 1.24 -0.61 -3.10
N ALA A 87 1.74 0.63 -3.02
CA ALA A 87 0.92 1.81 -2.74
C ALA A 87 -0.01 2.19 -3.92
N VAL A 88 0.46 1.99 -5.16
CA VAL A 88 -0.30 2.29 -6.39
C VAL A 88 -1.50 1.37 -6.56
N TYR A 89 -1.33 0.06 -6.36
CA TYR A 89 -2.35 -0.94 -6.73
C TYR A 89 -3.16 -1.48 -5.54
N MET A 90 -2.66 -1.36 -4.31
CA MET A 90 -3.38 -1.87 -3.13
C MET A 90 -4.74 -1.20 -2.84
N PRO A 91 -5.02 0.02 -3.28
CA PRO A 91 -6.37 0.57 -3.12
C PRO A 91 -7.48 -0.34 -3.64
N ILE A 92 -7.22 -1.15 -4.69
CA ILE A 92 -8.19 -2.11 -5.22
C ILE A 92 -8.53 -3.23 -4.22
N VAL A 93 -7.56 -3.62 -3.38
CA VAL A 93 -7.77 -4.61 -2.31
C VAL A 93 -8.54 -4.00 -1.16
N LEU A 94 -8.23 -2.76 -0.77
CA LEU A 94 -8.91 -2.03 0.32
C LEU A 94 -10.40 -1.78 0.03
N LEU A 95 -10.83 -1.84 -1.24
CA LEU A 95 -12.25 -1.79 -1.58
C LEU A 95 -13.08 -2.91 -0.97
N SER A 96 -12.51 -4.09 -0.88
CA SER A 96 -13.22 -5.30 -0.47
C SER A 96 -12.72 -5.88 0.86
N GLU A 97 -11.51 -5.54 1.28
CA GLU A 97 -10.95 -5.99 2.55
C GLU A 97 -11.13 -4.90 3.62
N LYS A 98 -12.20 -5.00 4.37
CA LYS A 98 -12.62 -3.99 5.35
C LYS A 98 -12.03 -4.18 6.76
N ARG A 99 -11.22 -5.19 6.97
CA ARG A 99 -10.55 -5.44 8.26
C ARG A 99 -9.40 -4.48 8.53
N TYR A 100 -8.82 -3.86 7.49
CA TYR A 100 -7.79 -2.85 7.67
C TYR A 100 -8.35 -1.57 8.31
N LYS A 101 -7.85 -1.23 9.49
CA LYS A 101 -8.21 -0.01 10.24
C LYS A 101 -7.64 1.24 9.61
N SER A 102 -6.47 1.15 9.01
CA SER A 102 -5.87 2.22 8.22
C SER A 102 -4.83 1.70 7.23
N ALA A 103 -4.46 2.56 6.30
CA ALA A 103 -3.41 2.32 5.33
C ALA A 103 -2.33 3.41 5.38
N VAL A 104 -1.08 3.03 5.10
CA VAL A 104 0.04 3.94 4.89
C VAL A 104 0.64 3.66 3.52
N PHE A 105 0.62 4.65 2.64
CA PHE A 105 1.20 4.58 1.31
C PHE A 105 2.49 5.39 1.27
N LEU A 106 3.60 4.71 1.03
CA LEU A 106 4.92 5.32 0.84
C LEU A 106 5.18 5.45 -0.65
N SER A 107 5.48 6.65 -1.11
CA SER A 107 5.74 6.93 -2.52
C SER A 107 4.64 6.38 -3.43
N GLY A 108 3.39 6.68 -3.10
CA GLY A 108 2.20 6.30 -3.87
C GLY A 108 1.80 7.37 -4.89
N GLY A 109 0.95 6.98 -5.84
CA GLY A 109 0.43 7.85 -6.90
C GLY A 109 -0.21 7.02 -7.99
N PHE A 110 -0.72 7.64 -9.05
CA PHE A 110 -1.16 6.92 -10.23
C PHE A 110 0.01 6.52 -11.11
N SER A 111 0.08 5.26 -11.48
CA SER A 111 1.08 4.80 -12.44
C SER A 111 0.69 5.23 -13.86
N PRO A 112 1.59 5.86 -14.63
CA PRO A 112 1.34 6.14 -16.04
C PRO A 112 1.21 4.87 -16.89
N TYR A 113 1.58 3.73 -16.30
CA TYR A 113 1.52 2.41 -16.96
C TYR A 113 0.33 1.58 -16.49
N ALA A 114 -0.55 2.14 -15.65
CA ALA A 114 -1.72 1.42 -15.19
C ALA A 114 -2.65 1.06 -16.36
N PRO A 115 -3.02 -0.22 -16.52
CA PRO A 115 -3.92 -0.60 -17.59
C PRO A 115 -5.30 0.04 -17.40
N PRO A 116 -5.98 0.45 -18.48
CA PRO A 116 -7.39 0.82 -18.41
C PRO A 116 -8.19 -0.25 -17.65
N HIS A 117 -9.16 0.13 -16.85
CA HIS A 117 -9.98 -0.74 -15.98
C HIS A 117 -9.29 -1.36 -14.75
N SER A 118 -7.97 -1.26 -14.65
CA SER A 118 -7.22 -1.63 -13.42
C SER A 118 -6.64 -0.39 -12.75
N ASP A 119 -6.81 0.76 -13.37
CA ASP A 119 -6.36 2.03 -12.83
C ASP A 119 -7.19 2.38 -11.58
N GLY A 120 -6.50 2.67 -10.50
CA GLY A 120 -7.09 3.08 -9.24
C GLY A 120 -8.06 4.26 -9.36
N ILE A 121 -7.88 5.12 -10.36
CA ILE A 121 -8.75 6.28 -10.61
C ILE A 121 -10.24 5.91 -10.67
N PHE A 122 -10.57 4.72 -11.16
CA PHE A 122 -11.96 4.24 -11.24
C PHE A 122 -12.53 3.70 -9.94
N TYR A 123 -11.68 3.50 -8.92
CA TYR A 123 -12.04 2.79 -7.70
C TYR A 123 -11.78 3.60 -6.43
N LEU A 124 -10.87 4.57 -6.47
CA LEU A 124 -10.40 5.30 -5.29
C LEU A 124 -11.52 5.99 -4.53
N ASN A 125 -12.52 6.51 -5.23
CA ASN A 125 -13.67 7.19 -4.60
C ASN A 125 -14.54 6.25 -3.75
N ARG A 126 -14.30 4.95 -3.80
CA ARG A 126 -14.97 3.93 -2.99
C ARG A 126 -14.07 3.34 -1.90
N VAL A 127 -12.81 3.74 -1.85
CA VAL A 127 -11.89 3.39 -0.75
C VAL A 127 -12.21 4.28 0.43
N ASP A 128 -12.69 3.69 1.51
CA ASP A 128 -13.10 4.34 2.75
C ASP A 128 -12.13 4.06 3.92
N THR A 129 -11.09 3.27 3.68
CA THR A 129 -10.04 3.00 4.67
C THR A 129 -9.23 4.25 4.95
N PRO A 130 -9.11 4.71 6.21
CA PRO A 130 -8.27 5.84 6.58
C PRO A 130 -6.87 5.73 6.01
N THR A 131 -6.41 6.75 5.29
CA THR A 131 -5.16 6.63 4.50
C THR A 131 -4.20 7.79 4.75
N LEU A 132 -2.95 7.45 5.09
CA LEU A 132 -1.80 8.33 5.12
C LEU A 132 -0.96 8.13 3.85
N MET A 133 -0.66 9.21 3.13
CA MET A 133 0.29 9.21 2.01
C MET A 133 1.55 9.99 2.40
N LEU A 134 2.71 9.35 2.25
CA LEU A 134 4.03 9.92 2.51
C LEU A 134 4.86 9.86 1.24
N ASN A 135 5.16 11.02 0.65
CA ASN A 135 5.73 11.10 -0.69
C ASN A 135 6.90 12.08 -0.76
N GLY A 136 7.73 11.91 -1.79
CA GLY A 136 8.77 12.87 -2.14
C GLY A 136 8.28 13.90 -3.17
N GLU A 137 8.59 15.19 -2.97
CA GLU A 137 8.24 16.27 -3.90
C GLU A 137 9.05 16.20 -5.22
N GLN A 138 10.16 15.48 -5.20
CA GLN A 138 11.06 15.29 -6.34
C GLN A 138 10.99 13.88 -6.92
N ASP A 139 9.89 13.20 -6.69
CA ASP A 139 9.65 11.86 -7.22
C ASP A 139 9.35 11.93 -8.72
N PHE A 140 10.30 11.46 -9.53
CA PHE A 140 10.17 11.46 -11.00
C PHE A 140 9.46 10.21 -11.54
N LEU A 141 9.30 9.17 -10.72
CA LEU A 141 8.54 7.97 -11.09
C LEU A 141 7.04 8.18 -10.93
N LEU A 142 6.66 8.86 -9.86
CA LEU A 142 5.28 9.24 -9.55
C LEU A 142 5.24 10.74 -9.26
N PRO A 143 5.10 11.60 -10.30
CA PRO A 143 5.12 13.05 -10.16
C PRO A 143 4.03 13.57 -9.22
N ILE A 144 4.23 14.78 -8.69
CA ILE A 144 3.32 15.41 -7.72
C ILE A 144 1.86 15.39 -8.18
N GLU A 145 1.61 15.68 -9.44
CA GLU A 145 0.25 15.70 -10.00
C GLU A 145 -0.44 14.33 -9.89
N SER A 146 0.33 13.27 -10.07
CA SER A 146 -0.13 11.88 -9.92
C SER A 146 -0.40 11.52 -8.46
N GLN A 147 0.45 12.00 -7.55
CA GLN A 147 0.32 11.79 -6.11
C GLN A 147 -0.92 12.51 -5.57
N GLU A 148 -1.09 13.79 -5.93
CA GLU A 148 -2.23 14.62 -5.53
C GLU A 148 -3.53 14.08 -6.09
N ALA A 149 -3.57 13.70 -7.36
CA ALA A 149 -4.75 13.10 -7.97
C ALA A 149 -5.17 11.80 -7.26
N MET A 150 -4.21 10.96 -6.85
CA MET A 150 -4.49 9.79 -6.04
C MET A 150 -5.07 10.16 -4.68
N PHE A 151 -4.46 11.12 -3.97
CA PHE A 151 -4.91 11.57 -2.66
C PHE A 151 -6.31 12.18 -2.71
N GLU A 152 -6.58 13.04 -3.67
CA GLU A 152 -7.89 13.67 -3.86
C GLU A 152 -8.96 12.65 -4.20
N GLY A 153 -8.62 11.67 -5.05
CA GLY A 153 -9.52 10.61 -5.49
C GLY A 153 -9.97 9.65 -4.39
N LEU A 154 -9.23 9.55 -3.25
CA LEU A 154 -9.63 8.69 -2.13
C LEU A 154 -10.98 9.11 -1.56
N GLY A 155 -11.95 8.18 -1.49
CA GLY A 155 -13.29 8.37 -0.92
C GLY A 155 -13.34 8.54 0.59
N VAL A 156 -12.20 8.70 1.21
CA VAL A 156 -12.01 8.86 2.66
C VAL A 156 -12.38 10.28 3.08
N ALA A 157 -13.05 10.42 4.23
CA ALA A 157 -13.36 11.73 4.76
C ALA A 157 -12.09 12.57 5.01
N PRO A 158 -12.11 13.91 4.84
CA PRO A 158 -10.90 14.75 4.97
C PRO A 158 -10.14 14.58 6.30
N LYS A 159 -10.84 14.30 7.40
CA LYS A 159 -10.25 14.07 8.73
C LYS A 159 -9.53 12.71 8.83
N ASP A 160 -9.81 11.78 7.91
CA ASP A 160 -9.34 10.42 7.87
C ASP A 160 -8.42 10.15 6.66
N LYS A 161 -7.94 11.21 6.00
CA LYS A 161 -6.85 11.13 5.04
C LYS A 161 -5.83 12.24 5.28
N ARG A 162 -4.56 11.94 5.04
CA ARG A 162 -3.44 12.87 5.21
C ARG A 162 -2.39 12.65 4.13
N TYR A 163 -1.92 13.73 3.55
CA TYR A 163 -0.84 13.74 2.58
C TYR A 163 0.33 14.57 3.11
N VAL A 164 1.53 14.02 3.08
CA VAL A 164 2.75 14.67 3.55
C VAL A 164 3.81 14.58 2.47
N LEU A 165 4.31 15.72 2.05
CA LEU A 165 5.42 15.86 1.10
C LEU A 165 6.74 16.10 1.83
N PHE A 166 7.76 15.38 1.39
CA PHE A 166 9.12 15.54 1.86
C PHE A 166 10.02 16.05 0.74
N LYS A 167 11.08 16.79 1.11
CA LYS A 167 12.18 17.11 0.18
C LYS A 167 13.01 15.85 -0.10
N ALA A 168 12.49 15.01 -0.96
CA ALA A 168 13.04 13.70 -1.32
C ALA A 168 12.58 13.29 -2.72
N GLY A 169 13.29 12.32 -3.33
CA GLY A 169 12.84 11.61 -4.51
C GLY A 169 11.86 10.48 -4.17
N HIS A 170 11.81 9.47 -5.04
CA HIS A 170 10.95 8.29 -4.84
C HIS A 170 11.28 7.54 -3.54
N TRP A 171 12.55 7.32 -3.27
CA TRP A 171 13.09 6.65 -2.09
C TRP A 171 14.58 6.97 -1.92
N PRO A 172 15.15 7.04 -0.69
CA PRO A 172 14.47 6.95 0.60
C PRO A 172 13.78 8.24 1.03
N LEU A 173 12.68 8.13 1.77
CA LEU A 173 12.06 9.25 2.46
C LEU A 173 12.83 9.60 3.74
N PRO A 174 12.77 10.85 4.25
CA PRO A 174 13.44 11.26 5.49
C PRO A 174 12.98 10.44 6.69
N ARG A 175 13.81 9.47 7.12
CA ARG A 175 13.46 8.39 8.05
C ARG A 175 12.74 8.87 9.31
N SER A 176 13.31 9.84 10.03
CA SER A 176 12.73 10.30 11.30
C SER A 176 11.33 10.88 11.13
N LYS A 177 11.10 11.63 10.06
CA LYS A 177 9.79 12.21 9.75
C LYS A 177 8.80 11.13 9.31
N MET A 178 9.22 10.23 8.44
CA MET A 178 8.41 9.09 7.99
C MET A 178 7.96 8.23 9.19
N VAL A 179 8.88 7.90 10.10
CA VAL A 179 8.58 7.13 11.32
C VAL A 179 7.55 7.85 12.18
N ASN A 180 7.76 9.14 12.46
CA ASN A 180 6.86 9.91 13.32
C ASN A 180 5.45 10.01 12.72
N GLU A 181 5.33 10.30 11.43
CA GLU A 181 4.02 10.38 10.76
C GLU A 181 3.33 9.02 10.76
N THR A 182 4.06 7.94 10.44
CA THR A 182 3.51 6.58 10.42
C THR A 182 3.02 6.16 11.80
N LEU A 183 3.86 6.26 12.84
CA LEU A 183 3.47 5.84 14.19
C LEU A 183 2.31 6.68 14.74
N SER A 184 2.31 7.98 14.49
CA SER A 184 1.19 8.85 14.88
C SER A 184 -0.12 8.44 14.20
N TRP A 185 -0.04 8.05 12.93
CA TRP A 185 -1.18 7.57 12.16
C TRP A 185 -1.71 6.25 12.68
N LEU A 186 -0.85 5.25 12.87
CA LEU A 186 -1.25 3.94 13.40
C LEU A 186 -1.90 4.09 14.80
N ASN A 187 -1.27 4.84 15.71
CA ASN A 187 -1.81 5.12 17.06
C ASN A 187 -3.21 5.76 17.05
N LYS A 188 -3.52 6.55 16.03
CA LYS A 188 -4.85 7.19 15.89
C LYS A 188 -5.96 6.15 15.67
N TYR A 189 -5.66 5.07 14.96
CA TYR A 189 -6.64 4.06 14.52
C TYR A 189 -6.54 2.72 15.27
N GLU A 190 -5.75 2.67 16.33
CA GLU A 190 -5.66 1.50 17.24
C GLU A 190 -6.54 1.60 18.48
N LYS A 191 -7.24 2.73 18.66
CA LYS A 191 -8.08 2.99 19.83
C LYS A 191 -9.45 2.33 19.71
#